data_dab61a7886e4e50827f8e0381efa7c75
#
_entry.id   dab61a7886e4e50827f8e0381efa7c75
#
_cell.length_a   1.000
_cell.length_b   1.000
_cell.length_c   1.000
_cell.angle_alpha   90.00
_cell.angle_beta   90.00
_cell.angle_gamma   90.00
#
_symmetry.space_group_name_H-M   'P 1'
#
loop_
_entity.id
_entity.type
_entity.pdbx_description
1 polymer ?
#
loop_
_entity_poly.entity_id
_entity_poly.type
_entity_poly.pdbx_seq_one_letter_code
_entity_poly.pdbx_strand_id
1 'polypeptide(L)'
;MGGASGIIGVIPARLNSQRLAGKVLLPIGGRPMIHWVYERARKSDLLDTLLVATDSREVYEYCAGENIPSLLTREHPSGSDRLYEVVERTGGGFYVNIQGDEPTVSAEHVELLLRPLLSGKAEVSTLKTAVDKTAAQNPNCVKVVTDAEGRALYFSRHPVPFDRDGSDDISYYKHIGLYGYTRAALELFHRLPQSPLELAEKLEQLRFLENGVTIAVMETPLDTIGVDTEEDLEKARAFLAADFIPPENK
;
A
#
# COMPACT_ATOMS: atom_id res chain seq x y z
N MET A 1 -11.17 28.18 -11.42
CA MET A 1 -9.95 27.61 -10.82
C MET A 1 -10.09 26.11 -10.98
N GLY A 2 -9.45 25.49 -11.99
CA GLY A 2 -9.52 24.06 -12.25
C GLY A 2 -8.67 23.36 -11.18
N GLY A 3 -9.33 22.66 -10.25
CA GLY A 3 -8.65 21.76 -9.35
C GLY A 3 -7.94 20.68 -10.17
N ALA A 4 -6.69 20.41 -9.88
CA ALA A 4 -5.94 19.32 -10.49
C ALA A 4 -6.71 18.02 -10.26
N SER A 5 -7.24 17.43 -11.34
CA SER A 5 -8.06 16.21 -11.27
C SER A 5 -7.25 14.94 -11.50
N GLY A 6 -5.93 15.05 -11.63
CA GLY A 6 -5.06 13.92 -11.94
C GLY A 6 -4.97 12.90 -10.78
N ILE A 7 -4.95 11.62 -11.14
CA ILE A 7 -4.76 10.50 -10.22
C ILE A 7 -3.33 9.99 -10.36
N ILE A 8 -2.56 10.09 -9.28
CA ILE A 8 -1.14 9.76 -9.27
C ILE A 8 -0.89 8.55 -8.39
N GLY A 9 -0.43 7.46 -9.00
CA GLY A 9 0.13 6.32 -8.29
C GLY A 9 1.58 6.60 -7.90
N VAL A 10 1.92 6.34 -6.64
CA VAL A 10 3.28 6.50 -6.11
C VAL A 10 3.73 5.20 -5.49
N ILE A 11 4.91 4.76 -5.87
CA ILE A 11 5.58 3.58 -5.31
C ILE A 11 6.80 4.06 -4.51
N PRO A 12 6.67 4.27 -3.18
CA PRO A 12 7.83 4.58 -2.35
C PRO A 12 8.81 3.40 -2.33
N ALA A 13 10.07 3.65 -2.66
CA ALA A 13 11.11 2.62 -2.69
C ALA A 13 12.35 3.07 -1.93
N ARG A 14 12.75 2.31 -0.90
CA ARG A 14 13.96 2.53 -0.10
C ARG A 14 14.88 1.34 -0.22
N LEU A 15 16.20 1.56 -0.36
CA LEU A 15 17.19 0.48 -0.27
C LEU A 15 17.44 0.05 1.18
N ASN A 16 17.37 0.97 2.13
CA ASN A 16 17.64 0.71 3.54
C ASN A 16 16.46 -0.03 4.17
N SER A 17 16.48 -1.35 4.10
CA SER A 17 15.58 -2.25 4.81
C SER A 17 16.35 -3.01 5.89
N GLN A 18 15.85 -3.01 7.14
CA GLN A 18 16.54 -3.63 8.28
C GLN A 18 16.51 -5.17 8.22
N ARG A 19 15.43 -5.76 7.71
CA ARG A 19 15.22 -7.22 7.69
C ARG A 19 15.75 -7.88 6.42
N LEU A 20 15.62 -7.22 5.28
CA LEU A 20 16.05 -7.72 3.99
C LEU A 20 16.68 -6.57 3.19
N ALA A 21 18.03 -6.48 3.23
CA ALA A 21 18.76 -5.37 2.63
C ALA A 21 18.49 -5.27 1.11
N GLY A 22 18.26 -4.06 0.63
CA GLY A 22 18.05 -3.82 -0.80
C GLY A 22 16.81 -4.49 -1.40
N LYS A 23 15.81 -4.88 -0.57
CA LYS A 23 14.70 -5.75 -0.95
C LYS A 23 13.98 -5.35 -2.24
N VAL A 24 13.82 -4.05 -2.51
CA VAL A 24 13.13 -3.54 -3.72
C VAL A 24 13.87 -3.87 -5.03
N LEU A 25 15.18 -4.13 -4.95
CA LEU A 25 16.02 -4.57 -6.08
C LEU A 25 16.27 -6.08 -6.10
N LEU A 26 15.78 -6.86 -5.13
CA LEU A 26 15.94 -8.31 -5.15
C LEU A 26 15.23 -8.92 -6.36
N PRO A 27 15.87 -9.88 -7.04
CA PRO A 27 15.33 -10.44 -8.27
C PRO A 27 14.19 -11.42 -8.00
N ILE A 28 13.12 -11.26 -8.75
CA ILE A 28 12.01 -12.20 -8.90
C ILE A 28 11.89 -12.51 -10.39
N GLY A 29 12.12 -13.77 -10.79
CA GLY A 29 12.04 -14.15 -12.19
C GLY A 29 12.98 -13.36 -13.12
N GLY A 30 14.16 -12.94 -12.62
CA GLY A 30 15.17 -12.19 -13.39
C GLY A 30 14.95 -10.68 -13.45
N ARG A 31 13.91 -10.13 -12.80
CA ARG A 31 13.65 -8.67 -12.70
C ARG A 31 13.57 -8.26 -11.24
N PRO A 32 14.04 -7.06 -10.86
CA PRO A 32 13.88 -6.53 -9.52
C PRO A 32 12.42 -6.46 -9.07
N MET A 33 12.18 -6.63 -7.76
CA MET A 33 10.85 -6.58 -7.16
C MET A 33 10.07 -5.31 -7.54
N ILE A 34 10.72 -4.15 -7.52
CA ILE A 34 10.10 -2.87 -7.86
C ILE A 34 9.54 -2.84 -9.29
N HIS A 35 10.16 -3.57 -10.21
CA HIS A 35 9.67 -3.70 -11.58
C HIS A 35 8.30 -4.38 -11.63
N TRP A 36 8.12 -5.44 -10.85
CA TRP A 36 6.85 -6.16 -10.76
C TRP A 36 5.75 -5.30 -10.15
N VAL A 37 6.06 -4.56 -9.08
CA VAL A 37 5.10 -3.62 -8.48
C VAL A 37 4.64 -2.61 -9.53
N TYR A 38 5.57 -2.00 -10.26
CA TYR A 38 5.25 -1.03 -11.29
C TYR A 38 4.43 -1.65 -12.43
N GLU A 39 4.90 -2.78 -13.01
CA GLU A 39 4.23 -3.43 -14.14
C GLU A 39 2.80 -3.91 -13.81
N ARG A 40 2.55 -4.28 -12.57
CA ARG A 40 1.23 -4.74 -12.14
C ARG A 40 0.29 -3.56 -11.81
N ALA A 41 0.79 -2.56 -11.12
CA ALA A 41 0.00 -1.39 -10.76
C ALA A 41 -0.38 -0.54 -11.98
N ARG A 42 0.51 -0.40 -12.97
CA ARG A 42 0.25 0.39 -14.18
C ARG A 42 -0.84 -0.18 -15.10
N LYS A 43 -1.31 -1.40 -14.83
CA LYS A 43 -2.44 -2.01 -15.55
C LYS A 43 -3.78 -1.37 -15.20
N SER A 44 -3.85 -0.55 -14.16
CA SER A 44 -5.05 0.22 -13.84
C SER A 44 -5.17 1.42 -14.78
N ASP A 45 -6.26 1.47 -15.53
CA ASP A 45 -6.59 2.57 -16.45
C ASP A 45 -7.01 3.85 -15.70
N LEU A 46 -7.18 3.79 -14.38
CA LEU A 46 -7.55 4.95 -13.56
C LEU A 46 -6.36 5.83 -13.20
N LEU A 47 -5.12 5.35 -13.33
CA LEU A 47 -3.93 6.14 -13.03
C LEU A 47 -3.52 7.00 -14.24
N ASP A 48 -3.55 8.33 -14.09
CA ASP A 48 -2.99 9.25 -15.10
C ASP A 48 -1.47 9.19 -15.13
N THR A 49 -0.86 8.94 -13.95
CA THR A 49 0.59 8.80 -13.79
C THR A 49 0.89 7.77 -12.71
N LEU A 50 1.88 6.93 -12.96
CA LEU A 50 2.48 6.05 -11.95
C LEU A 50 3.98 6.30 -11.92
N LEU A 51 4.54 6.52 -10.72
CA LEU A 51 5.96 6.78 -10.55
C LEU A 51 6.54 6.12 -9.31
N VAL A 52 7.83 5.80 -9.38
CA VAL A 52 8.64 5.34 -8.25
C VAL A 52 9.26 6.56 -7.54
N ALA A 53 9.05 6.68 -6.23
CA ALA A 53 9.65 7.73 -5.41
C ALA A 53 10.77 7.15 -4.53
N THR A 54 12.01 7.57 -4.73
CA THR A 54 13.17 6.98 -4.05
C THR A 54 14.23 8.01 -3.69
N ASP A 55 14.96 7.78 -2.60
CA ASP A 55 16.19 8.49 -2.22
C ASP A 55 17.44 7.74 -2.70
N SER A 56 17.29 6.53 -3.22
CA SER A 56 18.40 5.74 -3.73
C SER A 56 18.71 6.07 -5.18
N ARG A 57 19.96 6.47 -5.45
CA ARG A 57 20.43 6.66 -6.81
C ARG A 57 20.40 5.37 -7.63
N GLU A 58 20.70 4.23 -7.01
CA GLU A 58 20.68 2.91 -7.66
C GLU A 58 19.27 2.54 -8.14
N VAL A 59 18.24 2.72 -7.30
CA VAL A 59 16.85 2.50 -7.69
C VAL A 59 16.44 3.46 -8.80
N TYR A 60 16.83 4.74 -8.69
CA TYR A 60 16.52 5.76 -9.69
C TYR A 60 17.15 5.43 -11.06
N GLU A 61 18.43 5.03 -11.08
CA GLU A 61 19.15 4.64 -12.30
C GLU A 61 18.56 3.38 -12.93
N TYR A 62 18.18 2.39 -12.10
CA TYR A 62 17.44 1.22 -12.59
C TYR A 62 16.12 1.63 -13.28
N CYS A 63 15.32 2.46 -12.62
CA CYS A 63 14.05 2.93 -13.19
C CYS A 63 14.27 3.68 -14.51
N ALA A 64 15.29 4.52 -14.60
CA ALA A 64 15.64 5.25 -15.82
C ALA A 64 16.03 4.30 -16.96
N GLY A 65 16.79 3.25 -16.67
CA GLY A 65 17.18 2.21 -17.65
C GLY A 65 16.00 1.40 -18.19
N GLU A 66 14.96 1.21 -17.38
CA GLU A 66 13.74 0.47 -17.76
C GLU A 66 12.59 1.39 -18.24
N ASN A 67 12.82 2.69 -18.40
CA ASN A 67 11.80 3.70 -18.73
C ASN A 67 10.64 3.74 -17.72
N ILE A 68 10.90 3.44 -16.45
CA ILE A 68 9.95 3.58 -15.36
C ILE A 68 9.99 5.03 -14.86
N PRO A 69 8.88 5.78 -14.89
CA PRO A 69 8.84 7.13 -14.35
C PRO A 69 9.28 7.12 -12.87
N SER A 70 10.21 7.98 -12.53
CA SER A 70 10.75 8.01 -11.18
C SER A 70 11.11 9.42 -10.73
N LEU A 71 11.05 9.63 -9.42
CA LEU A 71 11.35 10.89 -8.75
C LEU A 71 12.41 10.65 -7.68
N LEU A 72 13.56 11.32 -7.81
CA LEU A 72 14.57 11.32 -6.76
C LEU A 72 14.09 12.27 -5.65
N THR A 73 13.85 11.72 -4.46
CA THR A 73 13.40 12.45 -3.27
C THR A 73 14.54 12.63 -2.28
N ARG A 74 14.31 13.46 -1.27
CA ARG A 74 15.15 13.46 -0.07
C ARG A 74 14.99 12.16 0.71
N GLU A 75 15.86 11.92 1.67
CA GLU A 75 15.67 10.89 2.68
C GLU A 75 14.47 11.27 3.58
N HIS A 76 13.59 10.29 3.85
CA HIS A 76 12.41 10.48 4.69
C HIS A 76 12.31 9.37 5.74
N PRO A 77 11.81 9.67 6.94
CA PRO A 77 11.64 8.67 8.00
C PRO A 77 10.58 7.61 7.63
N SER A 78 9.58 7.99 6.82
CA SER A 78 8.48 7.10 6.42
C SER A 78 8.16 7.16 4.93
N GLY A 79 7.38 6.17 4.46
CA GLY A 79 6.81 6.17 3.10
C GLY A 79 5.79 7.29 2.90
N SER A 80 5.03 7.64 3.95
CA SER A 80 4.03 8.71 3.91
C SER A 80 4.67 10.09 3.80
N ASP A 81 5.80 10.33 4.46
CA ASP A 81 6.56 11.59 4.31
C ASP A 81 7.15 11.70 2.90
N ARG A 82 7.63 10.59 2.33
CA ARG A 82 8.10 10.56 0.93
C ARG A 82 6.97 10.85 -0.04
N LEU A 83 5.80 10.25 0.20
CA LEU A 83 4.60 10.53 -0.60
C LEU A 83 4.24 12.01 -0.57
N TYR A 84 4.37 12.66 0.59
CA TYR A 84 4.08 14.09 0.71
C TYR A 84 5.04 14.96 -0.13
N GLU A 85 6.33 14.64 -0.20
CA GLU A 85 7.25 15.33 -1.14
C GLU A 85 6.79 15.19 -2.59
N VAL A 86 6.23 14.02 -2.98
CA VAL A 86 5.65 13.85 -4.32
C VAL A 86 4.43 14.76 -4.50
N VAL A 87 3.56 14.89 -3.48
CA VAL A 87 2.42 15.81 -3.50
C VAL A 87 2.84 17.25 -3.74
N GLU A 88 3.91 17.72 -3.08
CA GLU A 88 4.44 19.08 -3.27
C GLU A 88 4.98 19.31 -4.69
N ARG A 89 5.54 18.27 -5.32
CA ARG A 89 6.21 18.35 -6.63
C ARG A 89 5.31 18.01 -7.82
N THR A 90 4.06 17.59 -7.54
CA THR A 90 3.10 17.19 -8.56
C THR A 90 1.77 17.91 -8.35
N GLY A 91 0.88 17.85 -9.33
CA GLY A 91 -0.42 18.55 -9.34
C GLY A 91 -1.63 17.62 -9.18
N GLY A 92 -1.48 16.41 -8.63
CA GLY A 92 -2.58 15.45 -8.50
C GLY A 92 -3.66 15.91 -7.52
N GLY A 93 -4.91 15.53 -7.80
CA GLY A 93 -6.02 15.65 -6.86
C GLY A 93 -6.17 14.42 -5.97
N PHE A 94 -5.79 13.25 -6.49
CA PHE A 94 -5.82 11.97 -5.80
C PHE A 94 -4.47 11.26 -5.90
N TYR A 95 -4.12 10.51 -4.87
CA TYR A 95 -2.87 9.78 -4.78
C TYR A 95 -3.13 8.35 -4.31
N VAL A 96 -2.48 7.39 -4.96
CA VAL A 96 -2.47 5.99 -4.52
C VAL A 96 -1.07 5.63 -4.05
N ASN A 97 -0.93 5.26 -2.79
CA ASN A 97 0.33 4.78 -2.20
C ASN A 97 0.41 3.27 -2.35
N ILE A 98 1.34 2.80 -3.18
CA ILE A 98 1.57 1.39 -3.47
C ILE A 98 2.94 1.02 -2.93
N GLN A 99 2.99 0.12 -1.95
CA GLN A 99 4.27 -0.22 -1.31
C GLN A 99 5.22 -0.89 -2.31
N GLY A 100 6.48 -0.46 -2.33
CA GLY A 100 7.52 -0.99 -3.24
C GLY A 100 7.91 -2.45 -2.96
N ASP A 101 7.42 -3.03 -1.89
CA ASP A 101 7.61 -4.40 -1.44
C ASP A 101 6.35 -5.29 -1.58
N GLU A 102 5.36 -4.83 -2.36
CA GLU A 102 4.11 -5.55 -2.64
C GLU A 102 4.05 -6.02 -4.11
N PRO A 103 4.93 -6.95 -4.55
CA PRO A 103 5.07 -7.33 -5.95
C PRO A 103 3.83 -8.04 -6.54
N THR A 104 2.88 -8.42 -5.70
CA THR A 104 1.63 -9.09 -6.11
C THR A 104 0.42 -8.15 -6.18
N VAL A 105 0.63 -6.83 -6.02
CA VAL A 105 -0.42 -5.82 -6.22
C VAL A 105 -1.08 -5.98 -7.60
N SER A 106 -2.37 -5.67 -7.72
CA SER A 106 -3.11 -5.73 -8.98
C SER A 106 -3.78 -4.40 -9.31
N ALA A 107 -4.20 -4.23 -10.56
CA ALA A 107 -5.02 -3.10 -10.99
C ALA A 107 -6.31 -2.98 -10.18
N GLU A 108 -6.96 -4.11 -9.85
CA GLU A 108 -8.18 -4.15 -9.04
C GLU A 108 -7.97 -3.52 -7.65
N HIS A 109 -6.82 -3.72 -7.00
CA HIS A 109 -6.51 -3.06 -5.73
C HIS A 109 -6.51 -1.53 -5.89
N VAL A 110 -5.89 -1.02 -6.94
CA VAL A 110 -5.86 0.43 -7.25
C VAL A 110 -7.27 0.98 -7.48
N GLU A 111 -8.08 0.27 -8.26
CA GLU A 111 -9.45 0.67 -8.60
C GLU A 111 -10.36 0.68 -7.35
N LEU A 112 -10.23 -0.33 -6.48
CA LEU A 112 -10.97 -0.39 -5.22
C LEU A 112 -10.62 0.76 -4.29
N LEU A 113 -9.34 1.14 -4.19
CA LEU A 113 -8.89 2.28 -3.41
C LEU A 113 -9.47 3.60 -3.92
N LEU A 114 -9.56 3.78 -5.24
CA LEU A 114 -10.04 5.01 -5.83
C LEU A 114 -11.56 5.17 -5.78
N ARG A 115 -12.31 4.08 -5.75
CA ARG A 115 -13.78 4.11 -5.78
C ARG A 115 -14.43 5.01 -4.73
N PRO A 116 -14.12 4.93 -3.42
CA PRO A 116 -14.71 5.82 -2.41
C PRO A 116 -14.23 7.27 -2.54
N LEU A 117 -13.01 7.50 -3.01
CA LEU A 117 -12.43 8.84 -3.21
C LEU A 117 -13.11 9.56 -4.37
N LEU A 118 -13.21 8.90 -5.53
CA LEU A 118 -13.82 9.49 -6.73
C LEU A 118 -15.32 9.73 -6.58
N SER A 119 -16.00 8.93 -5.73
CA SER A 119 -17.41 9.16 -5.39
C SER A 119 -17.61 10.23 -4.31
N GLY A 120 -16.55 10.81 -3.75
CA GLY A 120 -16.61 11.80 -2.68
C GLY A 120 -17.09 11.25 -1.32
N LYS A 121 -17.09 9.91 -1.15
CA LYS A 121 -17.54 9.26 0.10
C LYS A 121 -16.46 9.21 1.18
N ALA A 122 -15.19 9.33 0.81
CA ALA A 122 -14.08 9.35 1.73
C ALA A 122 -12.92 10.18 1.18
N GLU A 123 -12.04 10.64 2.07
CA GLU A 123 -10.79 11.31 1.73
C GLU A 123 -9.58 10.38 1.85
N VAL A 124 -9.75 9.28 2.60
CA VAL A 124 -8.74 8.21 2.78
C VAL A 124 -9.42 6.87 2.56
N SER A 125 -8.75 5.98 1.85
CA SER A 125 -9.20 4.61 1.62
C SER A 125 -8.06 3.61 1.79
N THR A 126 -8.42 2.39 2.17
CA THR A 126 -7.52 1.25 2.24
C THR A 126 -8.27 -0.05 1.95
N LEU A 127 -7.59 -1.19 2.04
CA LEU A 127 -8.15 -2.48 1.70
C LEU A 127 -8.11 -3.46 2.87
N LYS A 128 -9.02 -4.43 2.84
CA LYS A 128 -8.99 -5.60 3.72
C LYS A 128 -9.27 -6.87 2.94
N THR A 129 -8.76 -8.00 3.45
CA THR A 129 -9.10 -9.34 2.96
C THR A 129 -9.37 -10.28 4.14
N ALA A 130 -10.25 -11.25 3.95
CA ALA A 130 -10.56 -12.23 4.98
C ALA A 130 -9.35 -13.13 5.25
N VAL A 131 -9.11 -13.44 6.51
CA VAL A 131 -8.03 -14.35 6.94
C VAL A 131 -8.54 -15.33 7.97
N ASP A 132 -7.88 -16.49 8.09
CA ASP A 132 -8.19 -17.47 9.11
C ASP A 132 -7.72 -17.03 10.51
N LYS A 133 -8.21 -17.76 11.53
CA LYS A 133 -7.89 -17.49 12.93
C LYS A 133 -6.39 -17.62 13.24
N THR A 134 -5.68 -18.48 12.51
CA THR A 134 -4.23 -18.69 12.68
C THR A 134 -3.45 -17.47 12.16
N ALA A 135 -3.76 -17.00 10.97
CA ALA A 135 -3.15 -15.80 10.41
C ALA A 135 -3.43 -14.55 11.26
N ALA A 136 -4.64 -14.48 11.86
CA ALA A 136 -5.00 -13.37 12.74
C ALA A 136 -4.14 -13.29 14.02
N GLN A 137 -3.55 -14.40 14.50
CA GLN A 137 -2.63 -14.40 15.63
C GLN A 137 -1.27 -13.79 15.33
N ASN A 138 -0.89 -13.69 14.05
CA ASN A 138 0.39 -13.11 13.65
C ASN A 138 0.37 -11.58 13.82
N PRO A 139 1.23 -10.96 14.63
CA PRO A 139 1.27 -9.52 14.83
C PRO A 139 1.74 -8.74 13.58
N ASN A 140 2.39 -9.40 12.62
CA ASN A 140 2.76 -8.81 11.33
C ASN A 140 1.58 -8.76 10.35
N CYS A 141 0.58 -9.61 10.53
CA CYS A 141 -0.72 -9.52 9.89
C CYS A 141 -1.56 -8.49 10.66
N VAL A 142 -1.57 -7.24 10.24
CA VAL A 142 -2.39 -6.18 10.87
C VAL A 142 -3.86 -6.48 10.63
N LYS A 143 -4.68 -6.43 11.69
CA LYS A 143 -6.13 -6.62 11.57
C LYS A 143 -6.84 -5.27 11.49
N VAL A 144 -7.98 -5.25 10.82
CA VAL A 144 -8.88 -4.10 10.78
C VAL A 144 -10.31 -4.54 11.09
N VAL A 145 -10.99 -3.76 11.92
CA VAL A 145 -12.42 -3.86 12.17
C VAL A 145 -13.13 -2.65 11.57
N THR A 146 -14.30 -2.90 10.98
CA THR A 146 -15.08 -1.87 10.29
C THR A 146 -16.49 -1.80 10.84
N ASP A 147 -17.12 -0.64 10.68
CA ASP A 147 -18.57 -0.53 10.89
C ASP A 147 -19.36 -1.14 9.71
N ALA A 148 -20.69 -1.02 9.78
CA ALA A 148 -21.60 -1.56 8.77
C ALA A 148 -21.48 -0.86 7.41
N GLU A 149 -20.96 0.36 7.37
CA GLU A 149 -20.73 1.16 6.16
C GLU A 149 -19.31 0.95 5.58
N GLY A 150 -18.50 0.07 6.19
CA GLY A 150 -17.13 -0.21 5.74
C GLY A 150 -16.11 0.85 6.15
N ARG A 151 -16.41 1.68 7.17
CA ARG A 151 -15.45 2.63 7.72
C ARG A 151 -14.61 1.96 8.80
N ALA A 152 -13.30 2.22 8.83
CA ALA A 152 -12.42 1.69 9.85
C ALA A 152 -12.85 2.16 11.26
N LEU A 153 -12.99 1.21 12.18
CA LEU A 153 -13.14 1.46 13.60
C LEU A 153 -11.79 1.43 14.30
N TYR A 154 -10.93 0.46 13.97
CA TYR A 154 -9.59 0.34 14.52
C TYR A 154 -8.71 -0.59 13.67
N PHE A 155 -7.40 -0.35 13.74
CA PHE A 155 -6.35 -1.25 13.21
C PHE A 155 -5.49 -1.73 14.37
N SER A 156 -5.20 -3.03 14.43
CA SER A 156 -4.39 -3.60 15.51
C SER A 156 -3.48 -4.74 15.04
N ARG A 157 -2.31 -4.81 15.65
CA ARG A 157 -1.45 -5.99 15.56
C ARG A 157 -1.99 -7.15 16.39
N HIS A 158 -2.80 -6.87 17.42
CA HIS A 158 -3.50 -7.88 18.20
C HIS A 158 -4.70 -8.44 17.41
N PRO A 159 -5.10 -9.73 17.63
CA PRO A 159 -6.36 -10.24 17.08
C PRO A 159 -7.56 -9.41 17.53
N VAL A 160 -8.25 -8.79 16.58
CA VAL A 160 -9.50 -8.06 16.78
C VAL A 160 -10.49 -8.47 15.69
N PRO A 161 -11.79 -8.71 16.04
CA PRO A 161 -12.39 -8.61 17.38
C PRO A 161 -11.92 -9.73 18.33
N PHE A 162 -12.11 -9.53 19.64
CA PHE A 162 -11.82 -10.59 20.63
C PHE A 162 -12.90 -11.68 20.57
N ASP A 163 -12.48 -12.89 20.41
CA ASP A 163 -13.36 -14.08 20.44
C ASP A 163 -13.59 -14.50 21.88
N ARG A 164 -14.69 -14.02 22.48
CA ARG A 164 -15.01 -14.28 23.89
C ARG A 164 -15.36 -15.73 24.14
N ASP A 165 -16.08 -16.34 23.21
CA ASP A 165 -16.70 -17.66 23.41
C ASP A 165 -15.90 -18.79 22.74
N GLY A 166 -14.80 -18.46 22.04
CA GLY A 166 -13.98 -19.42 21.29
C GLY A 166 -14.71 -20.01 20.09
N SER A 167 -15.68 -19.28 19.53
CA SER A 167 -16.48 -19.73 18.40
C SER A 167 -15.69 -19.64 17.09
N ASP A 168 -16.04 -20.49 16.12
CA ASP A 168 -15.48 -20.41 14.76
C ASP A 168 -16.23 -19.43 13.86
N ASP A 169 -17.22 -18.70 14.41
CA ASP A 169 -18.10 -17.80 13.65
C ASP A 169 -17.54 -16.39 13.44
N ILE A 170 -16.35 -16.08 14.01
CA ILE A 170 -15.74 -14.76 13.91
C ILE A 170 -14.92 -14.65 12.63
N SER A 171 -15.25 -13.66 11.81
CA SER A 171 -14.45 -13.30 10.65
C SER A 171 -13.35 -12.33 11.03
N TYR A 172 -12.11 -12.68 10.74
CA TYR A 172 -10.95 -11.78 10.86
C TYR A 172 -10.59 -11.21 9.51
N TYR A 173 -10.17 -9.95 9.49
CA TYR A 173 -9.74 -9.26 8.28
C TYR A 173 -8.33 -8.72 8.43
N LYS A 174 -7.46 -9.14 7.51
CA LYS A 174 -6.13 -8.56 7.33
C LYS A 174 -6.28 -7.21 6.63
N HIS A 175 -5.64 -6.19 7.17
CA HIS A 175 -5.42 -4.93 6.49
C HIS A 175 -4.33 -5.08 5.42
N ILE A 176 -4.61 -4.63 4.21
CA ILE A 176 -3.63 -4.55 3.12
C ILE A 176 -3.11 -3.11 3.07
N GLY A 177 -1.79 -2.94 3.22
CA GLY A 177 -1.10 -1.67 3.40
C GLY A 177 -1.04 -0.75 2.16
N LEU A 178 -2.04 -0.82 1.30
CA LEU A 178 -2.23 0.04 0.15
C LEU A 178 -3.25 1.13 0.51
N TYR A 179 -3.02 2.35 0.04
CA TYR A 179 -3.88 3.48 0.40
C TYR A 179 -4.20 4.37 -0.79
N GLY A 180 -5.43 4.87 -0.80
CA GLY A 180 -5.85 5.99 -1.61
C GLY A 180 -6.07 7.24 -0.74
N TYR A 181 -5.70 8.39 -1.26
CA TYR A 181 -5.84 9.68 -0.57
C TYR A 181 -6.33 10.76 -1.51
N THR A 182 -7.12 11.70 -0.98
CA THR A 182 -7.21 13.02 -1.58
C THR A 182 -5.95 13.81 -1.25
N ARG A 183 -5.61 14.82 -2.06
CA ARG A 183 -4.52 15.75 -1.76
C ARG A 183 -4.68 16.39 -0.37
N ALA A 184 -5.91 16.82 -0.04
CA ALA A 184 -6.22 17.45 1.24
C ALA A 184 -5.94 16.52 2.44
N ALA A 185 -6.24 15.22 2.32
CA ALA A 185 -5.94 14.24 3.36
C ALA A 185 -4.43 14.09 3.60
N LEU A 186 -3.61 14.07 2.55
CA LEU A 186 -2.14 14.00 2.69
C LEU A 186 -1.55 15.27 3.29
N GLU A 187 -2.06 16.43 2.89
CA GLU A 187 -1.67 17.73 3.47
C GLU A 187 -2.06 17.82 4.96
N LEU A 188 -3.22 17.27 5.32
CA LEU A 188 -3.63 17.16 6.73
C LEU A 188 -2.70 16.21 7.50
N PHE A 189 -2.46 15.00 6.99
CA PHE A 189 -1.59 14.01 7.63
C PHE A 189 -0.20 14.57 7.96
N HIS A 190 0.39 15.29 7.00
CA HIS A 190 1.71 15.90 7.18
C HIS A 190 1.73 16.96 8.30
N ARG A 191 0.63 17.67 8.53
CA ARG A 191 0.52 18.70 9.59
C ARG A 191 0.25 18.10 10.97
N LEU A 192 -0.31 16.89 11.03
CA LEU A 192 -0.64 16.23 12.30
C LEU A 192 0.61 15.67 12.96
N PRO A 193 0.78 15.87 14.28
CA PRO A 193 1.83 15.18 15.03
C PRO A 193 1.54 13.68 15.11
N GLN A 194 2.57 12.88 15.31
CA GLN A 194 2.39 11.46 15.61
C GLN A 194 1.50 11.28 16.83
N SER A 195 0.56 10.34 16.73
CA SER A 195 -0.46 10.12 17.76
C SER A 195 -0.11 8.95 18.71
N PRO A 196 -0.67 8.90 19.91
CA PRO A 196 -0.37 7.85 20.89
C PRO A 196 -0.61 6.43 20.39
N LEU A 197 -1.73 6.16 19.72
CA LEU A 197 -2.04 4.83 19.19
C LEU A 197 -1.13 4.46 18.01
N GLU A 198 -0.82 5.43 17.13
CA GLU A 198 0.17 5.25 16.08
C GLU A 198 1.53 4.81 16.63
N LEU A 199 1.99 5.49 17.69
CA LEU A 199 3.27 5.16 18.33
C LEU A 199 3.24 3.80 19.05
N ALA A 200 2.12 3.42 19.63
CA ALA A 200 1.94 2.15 20.33
C ALA A 200 1.91 0.95 19.38
N GLU A 201 1.07 1.02 18.35
CA GLU A 201 0.87 -0.06 17.38
C GLU A 201 1.91 -0.02 16.24
N LYS A 202 2.64 1.10 16.06
CA LYS A 202 3.49 1.38 14.89
C LYS A 202 2.68 1.28 13.59
N LEU A 203 1.52 1.93 13.58
CA LEU A 203 0.56 1.97 12.49
C LEU A 203 0.17 3.42 12.20
N GLU A 204 0.73 4.00 11.13
CA GLU A 204 0.58 5.42 10.77
C GLU A 204 -0.88 5.83 10.53
N GLN A 205 -1.72 4.94 10.02
CA GLN A 205 -3.13 5.22 9.75
C GLN A 205 -3.96 5.52 11.00
N LEU A 206 -3.51 5.10 12.18
CA LEU A 206 -4.17 5.44 13.44
C LEU A 206 -4.14 6.94 13.73
N ARG A 207 -3.15 7.67 13.20
CA ARG A 207 -3.11 9.14 13.27
C ARG A 207 -4.36 9.77 12.67
N PHE A 208 -4.85 9.25 11.55
CA PHE A 208 -6.12 9.70 10.96
C PHE A 208 -7.30 9.45 11.89
N LEU A 209 -7.45 8.22 12.41
CA LEU A 209 -8.58 7.85 13.28
C LEU A 209 -8.60 8.66 14.57
N GLU A 210 -7.44 8.86 15.22
CA GLU A 210 -7.33 9.67 16.44
C GLU A 210 -7.65 11.14 16.21
N ASN A 211 -7.57 11.64 14.96
CA ASN A 211 -7.94 13.00 14.59
C ASN A 211 -9.31 13.08 13.88
N GLY A 212 -10.13 12.04 13.99
CA GLY A 212 -11.52 12.04 13.51
C GLY A 212 -11.67 11.93 11.99
N VAL A 213 -10.58 11.56 11.27
CA VAL A 213 -10.64 11.34 9.82
C VAL A 213 -11.15 9.92 9.54
N THR A 214 -12.20 9.83 8.77
CA THR A 214 -12.77 8.54 8.35
C THR A 214 -11.90 7.88 7.27
N ILE A 215 -11.60 6.59 7.45
CA ILE A 215 -10.93 5.76 6.47
C ILE A 215 -11.94 4.75 5.91
N ALA A 216 -12.22 4.80 4.61
CA ALA A 216 -13.00 3.77 3.94
C ALA A 216 -12.15 2.51 3.73
N VAL A 217 -12.68 1.35 4.10
CA VAL A 217 -11.99 0.06 3.97
C VAL A 217 -12.75 -0.80 2.97
N MET A 218 -12.16 -1.01 1.81
CA MET A 218 -12.76 -1.83 0.76
C MET A 218 -12.33 -3.29 0.92
N GLU A 219 -13.28 -4.20 0.80
CA GLU A 219 -12.98 -5.63 0.86
C GLU A 219 -12.61 -6.17 -0.50
N THR A 220 -11.58 -7.03 -0.54
CA THR A 220 -11.13 -7.74 -1.74
C THR A 220 -10.85 -9.21 -1.41
N PRO A 221 -11.16 -10.15 -2.32
CA PRO A 221 -10.72 -11.53 -2.18
C PRO A 221 -9.24 -11.73 -2.56
N LEU A 222 -8.61 -10.73 -3.19
CA LEU A 222 -7.23 -10.79 -3.62
C LEU A 222 -6.31 -10.33 -2.48
N ASP A 223 -5.55 -11.25 -1.90
CA ASP A 223 -4.50 -10.89 -0.93
C ASP A 223 -3.24 -10.40 -1.64
N THR A 224 -2.42 -9.66 -0.91
CA THR A 224 -1.08 -9.26 -1.36
C THR A 224 -0.02 -9.94 -0.50
N ILE A 225 1.15 -10.18 -1.11
CA ILE A 225 2.34 -10.72 -0.44
C ILE A 225 3.32 -9.59 -0.25
N GLY A 226 3.27 -8.97 0.93
CA GLY A 226 4.30 -8.01 1.36
C GLY A 226 5.60 -8.75 1.67
N VAL A 227 6.69 -8.37 1.00
CA VAL A 227 7.98 -9.05 1.15
C VAL A 227 8.80 -8.37 2.23
N ASP A 228 8.88 -9.00 3.40
CA ASP A 228 9.67 -8.55 4.53
C ASP A 228 10.79 -9.52 4.92
N THR A 229 10.62 -10.79 4.56
CA THR A 229 11.55 -11.89 4.86
C THR A 229 11.91 -12.68 3.60
N GLU A 230 12.93 -13.53 3.67
CA GLU A 230 13.26 -14.46 2.57
C GLU A 230 12.10 -15.42 2.27
N GLU A 231 11.37 -15.87 3.30
CA GLU A 231 10.18 -16.71 3.12
C GLU A 231 9.09 -16.00 2.30
N ASP A 232 8.85 -14.70 2.57
CA ASP A 232 7.89 -13.90 1.80
C ASP A 232 8.36 -13.74 0.36
N LEU A 233 9.67 -13.56 0.15
CA LEU A 233 10.27 -13.46 -1.18
C LEU A 233 10.04 -14.74 -1.99
N GLU A 234 10.22 -15.92 -1.38
CA GLU A 234 9.94 -17.19 -2.05
C GLU A 234 8.45 -17.36 -2.37
N LYS A 235 7.55 -16.94 -1.48
CA LYS A 235 6.10 -16.94 -1.75
C LYS A 235 5.77 -16.03 -2.95
N ALA A 236 6.36 -14.83 -2.98
CA ALA A 236 6.17 -13.90 -4.09
C ALA A 236 6.74 -14.45 -5.42
N ARG A 237 7.90 -15.12 -5.38
CA ARG A 237 8.48 -15.81 -6.53
C ARG A 237 7.55 -16.90 -7.08
N ALA A 238 7.02 -17.75 -6.20
CA ALA A 238 6.11 -18.81 -6.60
C ALA A 238 4.80 -18.26 -7.21
N PHE A 239 4.23 -17.21 -6.59
CA PHE A 239 3.03 -16.55 -7.08
C PHE A 239 3.25 -15.96 -8.49
N LEU A 240 4.32 -15.18 -8.68
CA LEU A 240 4.60 -14.51 -9.95
C LEU A 240 5.01 -15.51 -11.05
N ALA A 241 5.65 -16.61 -10.71
CA ALA A 241 5.95 -17.68 -11.67
C ALA A 241 4.68 -18.37 -12.19
N ALA A 242 3.66 -18.53 -11.33
CA ALA A 242 2.37 -19.10 -11.73
C ALA A 242 1.54 -18.13 -12.58
N ASP A 243 1.64 -16.82 -12.31
CA ASP A 243 0.93 -15.75 -13.05
C ASP A 243 1.61 -15.41 -14.39
N PHE A 244 2.92 -15.71 -14.51
CA PHE A 244 3.69 -15.55 -15.74
C PHE A 244 3.58 -16.79 -16.63
N ILE A 245 2.45 -16.94 -17.32
CA ILE A 245 2.35 -17.82 -18.47
C ILE A 245 3.04 -17.09 -19.63
N PRO A 246 4.22 -17.54 -20.12
CA PRO A 246 4.81 -16.92 -21.30
C PRO A 246 3.81 -17.03 -22.46
N PRO A 247 3.70 -16.00 -23.33
CA PRO A 247 2.87 -16.11 -24.51
C PRO A 247 3.35 -17.35 -25.28
N GLU A 248 2.46 -18.33 -25.44
CA GLU A 248 2.73 -19.49 -26.30
C GLU A 248 3.21 -18.94 -27.64
N ASN A 249 4.38 -19.41 -28.08
CA ASN A 249 4.93 -19.10 -29.39
C ASN A 249 3.84 -19.43 -30.43
N LYS A 250 3.17 -18.40 -30.92
CA LYS A 250 2.33 -18.49 -32.13
C LYS A 250 3.15 -18.12 -33.35
#